data_8def8d9c8d0ce7de3e7f212a70953321
#
_entry.id   8def8d9c8d0ce7de3e7f212a70953321
#
_cell.length_a   1.000
_cell.length_b   1.000
_cell.length_c   1.000
_cell.angle_alpha   90.00
_cell.angle_beta   90.00
_cell.angle_gamma   90.00
#
_symmetry.space_group_name_H-M   'P 1'
#
loop_
_entity.id
_entity.type
_entity.pdbx_description
1 polymer ?
#
loop_
_entity_poly.entity_id
_entity_poly.type
_entity_poly.pdbx_seq_one_letter_code
_entity_poly.pdbx_strand_id
1 'polypeptide(L)'
;MTQQSLKCHKAAILLGGHSSRMGGQPKFLLKDGKGQSYLKKQIKALEKADRIYLSAADEAQLALIQNVCKDKDCYGLIDVVKDCGPLGGLYTVLQQLRDEDEWIFVTACDVPELTENMVGGLVQMSADAYEQGYDCMVYQDSRGRIHPLCGLYRPSLLPVIQQMLRYKDYK
;
A
#
# COMPACT_ATOMS: atom_id res chain seq x y z
N MET A 1 9.73 -27.74 -15.18
CA MET A 1 9.73 -26.29 -14.85
C MET A 1 9.09 -26.15 -13.49
N THR A 2 9.87 -25.92 -12.46
CA THR A 2 9.41 -25.72 -11.09
C THR A 2 8.57 -24.45 -11.05
N GLN A 3 7.30 -24.56 -10.70
CA GLN A 3 6.46 -23.44 -10.31
C GLN A 3 7.13 -22.77 -9.09
N GLN A 4 8.01 -21.83 -9.34
CA GLN A 4 8.40 -20.88 -8.34
C GLN A 4 7.14 -20.10 -7.99
N SER A 5 6.61 -20.34 -6.81
CA SER A 5 5.49 -19.57 -6.25
C SER A 5 5.82 -18.09 -6.42
N LEU A 6 5.16 -17.42 -7.36
CA LEU A 6 5.23 -15.98 -7.50
C LEU A 6 4.77 -15.37 -6.17
N LYS A 7 5.72 -14.86 -5.40
CA LYS A 7 5.52 -14.32 -4.07
C LYS A 7 5.68 -12.80 -4.15
N CYS A 8 4.72 -12.06 -3.67
CA CYS A 8 4.93 -10.63 -3.48
C CYS A 8 5.86 -10.45 -2.27
N HIS A 9 7.13 -10.17 -2.54
CA HIS A 9 8.12 -10.02 -1.49
C HIS A 9 7.92 -8.77 -0.64
N LYS A 10 7.26 -7.75 -1.20
CA LYS A 10 7.08 -6.45 -0.54
C LYS A 10 5.64 -5.97 -0.64
N ALA A 11 5.16 -5.42 0.46
CA ALA A 11 3.85 -4.79 0.51
C ALA A 11 3.95 -3.44 1.23
N ALA A 12 3.00 -2.55 0.98
CA ALA A 12 2.87 -1.29 1.68
C ALA A 12 1.42 -1.00 2.05
N ILE A 13 1.23 -0.40 3.23
CA ILE A 13 -0.05 0.13 3.68
C ILE A 13 0.11 1.64 3.84
N LEU A 14 -0.65 2.39 3.04
CA LEU A 14 -0.66 3.84 3.11
C LEU A 14 -1.62 4.29 4.21
N LEU A 15 -1.08 4.86 5.27
CA LEU A 15 -1.81 5.26 6.47
C LEU A 15 -2.02 6.76 6.53
N GLY A 16 -1.31 7.52 5.68
CA GLY A 16 -1.38 8.97 5.57
C GLY A 16 -2.77 9.43 5.12
N GLY A 17 -3.17 10.59 5.63
CA GLY A 17 -4.42 11.25 5.32
C GLY A 17 -5.04 11.87 6.58
N HIS A 18 -5.43 13.14 6.49
CA HIS A 18 -6.12 13.81 7.58
C HIS A 18 -7.52 13.23 7.74
N SER A 19 -7.76 12.49 8.84
CA SER A 19 -9.08 11.97 9.25
C SER A 19 -10.01 13.06 9.76
N SER A 20 -10.13 14.19 9.04
CA SER A 20 -10.91 15.35 9.49
C SER A 20 -12.43 15.08 9.62
N ARG A 21 -12.91 13.98 9.00
CA ARG A 21 -14.36 13.69 8.92
C ARG A 21 -14.90 12.73 9.99
N MET A 22 -14.05 12.13 10.83
CA MET A 22 -14.44 11.07 11.77
C MET A 22 -13.99 11.38 13.22
N GLY A 23 -14.18 12.62 13.69
CA GLY A 23 -13.87 12.97 15.08
C GLY A 23 -12.39 12.94 15.45
N GLY A 24 -11.48 13.04 14.48
CA GLY A 24 -10.03 13.14 14.72
C GLY A 24 -9.32 11.82 14.99
N GLN A 25 -10.02 10.67 15.05
CA GLN A 25 -9.36 9.38 15.21
C GLN A 25 -8.75 8.88 13.90
N PRO A 26 -7.48 8.41 13.91
CA PRO A 26 -6.86 7.81 12.75
C PRO A 26 -7.65 6.60 12.24
N LYS A 27 -7.94 6.55 10.93
CA LYS A 27 -8.73 5.46 10.32
C LYS A 27 -8.16 4.06 10.59
N PHE A 28 -6.84 3.94 10.65
CA PHE A 28 -6.16 2.66 10.87
C PHE A 28 -6.42 2.06 12.27
N LEU A 29 -6.84 2.89 13.24
CA LEU A 29 -7.24 2.46 14.58
C LEU A 29 -8.71 2.03 14.66
N LEU A 30 -9.51 2.31 13.64
CA LEU A 30 -10.91 1.88 13.60
C LEU A 30 -10.98 0.36 13.69
N LYS A 31 -11.98 -0.10 14.44
CA LYS A 31 -12.25 -1.52 14.64
C LYS A 31 -13.49 -1.94 13.88
N ASP A 32 -13.48 -3.19 13.42
CA ASP A 32 -14.67 -3.82 12.85
C ASP A 32 -15.66 -4.22 13.95
N GLY A 33 -16.80 -4.78 13.53
CA GLY A 33 -17.83 -5.30 14.45
C GLY A 33 -17.35 -6.44 15.38
N LYS A 34 -16.15 -6.99 15.15
CA LYS A 34 -15.51 -8.03 15.99
C LYS A 34 -14.40 -7.45 16.90
N GLY A 35 -14.20 -6.13 16.88
CA GLY A 35 -13.20 -5.44 17.69
C GLY A 35 -11.78 -5.50 17.14
N GLN A 36 -11.56 -6.02 15.93
CA GLN A 36 -10.26 -6.08 15.30
C GLN A 36 -9.98 -4.79 14.49
N SER A 37 -8.80 -4.16 14.66
CA SER A 37 -8.46 -2.97 13.90
C SER A 37 -8.25 -3.28 12.42
N TYR A 38 -8.60 -2.33 11.55
CA TYR A 38 -8.42 -2.46 10.10
C TYR A 38 -6.96 -2.69 9.73
N LEU A 39 -6.03 -2.00 10.38
CA LEU A 39 -4.60 -2.21 10.15
C LEU A 39 -4.17 -3.65 10.43
N LYS A 40 -4.60 -4.26 11.54
CA LYS A 40 -4.28 -5.66 11.85
C LYS A 40 -4.82 -6.62 10.81
N LYS A 41 -6.03 -6.36 10.29
CA LYS A 41 -6.59 -7.18 9.20
C LYS A 41 -5.77 -7.10 7.92
N GLN A 42 -5.34 -5.91 7.56
CA GLN A 42 -4.52 -5.71 6.36
C GLN A 42 -3.15 -6.34 6.50
N ILE A 43 -2.49 -6.18 7.66
CA ILE A 43 -1.22 -6.87 7.93
C ILE A 43 -1.39 -8.39 7.82
N LYS A 44 -2.50 -8.94 8.31
CA LYS A 44 -2.79 -10.36 8.18
C LYS A 44 -2.99 -10.79 6.72
N ALA A 45 -3.71 -9.99 5.93
CA ALA A 45 -3.90 -10.27 4.50
C ALA A 45 -2.58 -10.21 3.69
N LEU A 46 -1.58 -9.51 4.22
CA LEU A 46 -0.24 -9.36 3.64
C LEU A 46 0.81 -10.24 4.31
N GLU A 47 0.41 -11.23 5.12
CA GLU A 47 1.34 -12.04 5.93
C GLU A 47 2.35 -12.85 5.11
N LYS A 48 2.07 -13.09 3.83
CA LYS A 48 2.99 -13.76 2.90
C LYS A 48 4.07 -12.85 2.34
N ALA A 49 3.95 -11.54 2.48
CA ALA A 49 5.02 -10.61 2.12
C ALA A 49 6.19 -10.74 3.10
N ASP A 50 7.42 -10.72 2.58
CA ASP A 50 8.62 -10.79 3.41
C ASP A 50 8.83 -9.48 4.17
N ARG A 51 8.33 -8.35 3.61
CA ARG A 51 8.47 -7.02 4.22
C ARG A 51 7.20 -6.19 3.98
N ILE A 52 6.72 -5.52 5.03
CA ILE A 52 5.59 -4.60 4.95
C ILE A 52 6.05 -3.19 5.34
N TYR A 53 5.84 -2.24 4.42
CA TYR A 53 6.08 -0.82 4.68
C TYR A 53 4.79 -0.15 5.15
N LEU A 54 4.91 0.74 6.13
CA LEU A 54 3.81 1.52 6.68
C LEU A 54 4.11 3.00 6.47
N SER A 55 3.43 3.63 5.52
CA SER A 55 3.61 5.05 5.20
C SER A 55 2.72 5.89 6.12
N ALA A 56 3.31 6.78 6.89
CA ALA A 56 2.67 7.65 7.86
C ALA A 56 2.87 9.13 7.50
N ALA A 57 1.90 9.98 7.81
CA ALA A 57 1.99 11.41 7.53
C ALA A 57 3.06 12.13 8.38
N ASP A 58 3.30 11.66 9.62
CA ASP A 58 4.23 12.27 10.57
C ASP A 58 4.73 11.26 11.62
N GLU A 59 5.65 11.72 12.48
CA GLU A 59 6.23 10.91 13.56
C GLU A 59 5.19 10.51 14.61
N ALA A 60 4.23 11.36 14.91
CA ALA A 60 3.18 11.05 15.88
C ALA A 60 2.32 9.89 15.42
N GLN A 61 1.94 9.89 14.13
CA GLN A 61 1.22 8.79 13.51
C GLN A 61 2.08 7.52 13.49
N LEU A 62 3.35 7.63 13.15
CA LEU A 62 4.28 6.49 13.13
C LEU A 62 4.42 5.85 14.52
N ALA A 63 4.53 6.64 15.58
CA ALA A 63 4.61 6.14 16.96
C ALA A 63 3.36 5.35 17.37
N LEU A 64 2.16 5.79 16.96
CA LEU A 64 0.92 5.05 17.19
C LEU A 64 0.90 3.71 16.45
N ILE A 65 1.43 3.66 15.24
CA ILE A 65 1.47 2.46 14.40
C ILE A 65 2.40 1.40 14.99
N GLN A 66 3.56 1.78 15.49
CA GLN A 66 4.54 0.88 16.09
C GLN A 66 3.96 0.05 17.24
N ASN A 67 3.02 0.61 18.00
CA ASN A 67 2.30 -0.10 19.05
C ASN A 67 1.36 -1.21 18.52
N VAL A 68 0.91 -1.10 17.28
CA VAL A 68 0.00 -2.06 16.64
C VAL A 68 0.75 -3.20 15.97
N CYS A 69 1.99 -2.95 15.52
CA CYS A 69 2.78 -3.83 14.65
C CYS A 69 3.88 -4.61 15.39
N LYS A 70 3.76 -4.82 16.71
CA LYS A 70 4.80 -5.44 17.55
C LYS A 70 5.23 -6.85 17.12
N ASP A 71 4.39 -7.55 16.38
CA ASP A 71 4.56 -8.98 16.10
C ASP A 71 5.01 -9.30 14.68
N LYS A 72 5.31 -8.29 13.83
CA LYS A 72 5.72 -8.49 12.45
C LYS A 72 6.75 -7.46 11.98
N ASP A 73 7.62 -7.86 11.05
CA ASP A 73 8.63 -7.01 10.40
C ASP A 73 7.94 -5.92 9.55
N CYS A 74 7.43 -4.89 10.23
CA CYS A 74 6.84 -3.70 9.62
C CYS A 74 7.84 -2.54 9.69
N TYR A 75 8.07 -1.89 8.54
CA TYR A 75 8.98 -0.77 8.40
C TYR A 75 8.18 0.53 8.26
N GLY A 76 8.27 1.40 9.25
CA GLY A 76 7.63 2.70 9.20
C GLY A 76 8.40 3.68 8.30
N LEU A 77 7.66 4.38 7.45
CA LEU A 77 8.17 5.47 6.62
C LEU A 77 7.34 6.72 6.88
N ILE A 78 8.00 7.88 6.92
CA ILE A 78 7.31 9.17 7.01
C ILE A 78 7.20 9.75 5.60
N ASP A 79 6.00 10.17 5.21
CA ASP A 79 5.74 10.73 3.89
C ASP A 79 6.64 11.93 3.62
N VAL A 80 7.47 11.85 2.57
CA VAL A 80 8.42 12.91 2.19
C VAL A 80 7.71 14.11 1.56
N VAL A 81 6.53 13.90 0.95
CA VAL A 81 5.69 14.97 0.41
C VAL A 81 4.39 15.00 1.20
N LYS A 82 4.11 16.15 1.84
CA LYS A 82 2.95 16.34 2.71
C LYS A 82 1.73 16.81 1.92
N ASP A 83 0.55 16.56 2.46
CA ASP A 83 -0.74 17.08 1.97
C ASP A 83 -1.10 16.69 0.53
N CYS A 84 -0.51 15.60 0.04
CA CYS A 84 -0.76 15.05 -1.30
C CYS A 84 -1.66 13.80 -1.28
N GLY A 85 -2.33 13.56 -0.17
CA GLY A 85 -3.15 12.37 0.02
C GLY A 85 -2.34 11.08 -0.16
N PRO A 86 -2.97 10.00 -0.67
CA PRO A 86 -2.30 8.71 -0.84
C PRO A 86 -1.11 8.74 -1.81
N LEU A 87 -1.08 9.71 -2.74
CA LEU A 87 0.00 9.82 -3.72
C LEU A 87 1.35 10.14 -3.05
N GLY A 88 1.35 10.93 -1.97
CA GLY A 88 2.55 11.21 -1.18
C GLY A 88 3.13 9.96 -0.53
N GLY A 89 2.27 9.13 0.04
CA GLY A 89 2.65 7.83 0.62
C GLY A 89 3.16 6.84 -0.43
N LEU A 90 2.46 6.73 -1.57
CA LEU A 90 2.90 5.91 -2.69
C LEU A 90 4.29 6.34 -3.19
N TYR A 91 4.49 7.64 -3.38
CA TYR A 91 5.79 8.20 -3.77
C TYR A 91 6.88 7.82 -2.77
N THR A 92 6.63 8.00 -1.47
CA THR A 92 7.58 7.68 -0.39
C THR A 92 7.99 6.21 -0.42
N VAL A 93 7.03 5.31 -0.57
CA VAL A 93 7.28 3.88 -0.63
C VAL A 93 8.10 3.50 -1.86
N LEU A 94 7.72 3.97 -3.05
CA LEU A 94 8.44 3.67 -4.28
C LEU A 94 9.84 4.29 -4.29
N GLN A 95 10.03 5.47 -3.69
CA GLN A 95 11.35 6.08 -3.55
C GLN A 95 12.28 5.26 -2.66
N GLN A 96 11.77 4.63 -1.61
CA GLN A 96 12.54 3.71 -0.77
C GLN A 96 13.05 2.49 -1.57
N LEU A 97 12.34 2.11 -2.64
CA LEU A 97 12.62 0.94 -3.47
C LEU A 97 13.16 1.31 -4.85
N ARG A 98 13.61 2.55 -5.06
CA ARG A 98 13.98 3.10 -6.38
C ARG A 98 15.06 2.31 -7.13
N ASP A 99 15.94 1.64 -6.39
CA ASP A 99 17.04 0.86 -6.95
C ASP A 99 16.66 -0.62 -7.18
N GLU A 100 15.38 -0.95 -6.99
CA GLU A 100 14.85 -2.29 -7.14
C GLU A 100 13.88 -2.34 -8.33
N ASP A 101 13.94 -3.39 -9.12
CA ASP A 101 13.03 -3.61 -10.26
C ASP A 101 12.00 -4.69 -9.93
N GLU A 102 11.30 -4.51 -8.80
CA GLU A 102 10.33 -5.47 -8.29
C GLU A 102 8.96 -4.83 -8.11
N TRP A 103 7.93 -5.68 -8.17
CA TRP A 103 6.58 -5.30 -7.80
C TRP A 103 6.43 -5.14 -6.29
N ILE A 104 5.76 -4.08 -5.86
CA ILE A 104 5.28 -3.93 -4.50
C ILE A 104 3.76 -3.87 -4.49
N PHE A 105 3.12 -4.64 -3.61
CA PHE A 105 1.68 -4.51 -3.38
C PHE A 105 1.41 -3.31 -2.48
N VAL A 106 0.52 -2.42 -2.93
CA VAL A 106 0.16 -1.21 -2.19
C VAL A 106 -1.33 -1.21 -1.89
N THR A 107 -1.68 -0.92 -0.63
CA THR A 107 -3.05 -0.73 -0.20
C THR A 107 -3.17 0.48 0.73
N ALA A 108 -4.38 1.03 0.87
CA ALA A 108 -4.68 2.04 1.88
C ALA A 108 -5.39 1.44 3.09
N CYS A 109 -5.29 2.10 4.24
CA CYS A 109 -5.89 1.63 5.48
C CYS A 109 -7.42 1.56 5.46
N ASP A 110 -8.08 2.15 4.47
CA ASP A 110 -9.54 2.15 4.29
C ASP A 110 -10.05 1.11 3.29
N VAL A 111 -9.24 0.10 2.98
CA VAL A 111 -9.63 -1.11 2.24
C VAL A 111 -9.80 -2.27 3.23
N PRO A 112 -10.88 -2.31 4.05
CA PRO A 112 -11.03 -3.26 5.16
C PRO A 112 -11.31 -4.68 4.70
N GLU A 113 -11.72 -4.87 3.44
CA GLU A 113 -12.07 -6.17 2.86
C GLU A 113 -10.91 -6.81 2.07
N LEU A 114 -9.69 -6.27 2.21
CA LEU A 114 -8.50 -6.87 1.60
C LEU A 114 -8.35 -8.31 2.08
N THR A 115 -8.21 -9.23 1.12
CA THR A 115 -7.98 -10.65 1.38
C THR A 115 -6.67 -11.11 0.75
N GLU A 116 -6.11 -12.17 1.30
CA GLU A 116 -4.93 -12.82 0.74
C GLU A 116 -5.15 -13.27 -0.72
N ASN A 117 -6.37 -13.73 -1.05
CA ASN A 117 -6.70 -14.14 -2.41
C ASN A 117 -6.67 -12.97 -3.41
N MET A 118 -7.07 -11.77 -3.00
CA MET A 118 -6.98 -10.57 -3.86
C MET A 118 -5.52 -10.24 -4.16
N VAL A 119 -4.67 -10.27 -3.14
CA VAL A 119 -3.23 -10.05 -3.29
C VAL A 119 -2.62 -11.12 -4.19
N GLY A 120 -2.89 -12.39 -3.90
CA GLY A 120 -2.38 -13.53 -4.66
C GLY A 120 -2.81 -13.51 -6.13
N GLY A 121 -4.04 -13.11 -6.43
CA GLY A 121 -4.54 -12.98 -7.80
C GLY A 121 -3.75 -11.96 -8.62
N LEU A 122 -3.47 -10.79 -8.06
CA LEU A 122 -2.63 -9.79 -8.74
C LEU A 122 -1.18 -10.26 -8.91
N VAL A 123 -0.63 -10.90 -7.88
CA VAL A 123 0.75 -11.43 -7.94
C VAL A 123 0.90 -12.50 -9.02
N GLN A 124 -0.10 -13.36 -9.22
CA GLN A 124 -0.06 -14.38 -10.30
C GLN A 124 0.00 -13.76 -11.69
N MET A 125 -0.58 -12.58 -11.88
CA MET A 125 -0.59 -11.86 -13.17
C MET A 125 0.64 -10.97 -13.38
N SER A 126 1.48 -10.79 -12.36
CA SER A 126 2.56 -9.79 -12.38
C SER A 126 3.66 -10.10 -13.40
N ALA A 127 3.94 -11.37 -13.67
CA ALA A 127 4.95 -11.76 -14.67
C ALA A 127 4.50 -11.37 -16.08
N ASP A 128 3.27 -11.71 -16.46
CA ASP A 128 2.70 -11.36 -17.76
C ASP A 128 2.61 -9.83 -17.93
N ALA A 129 2.22 -9.13 -16.89
CA ALA A 129 2.14 -7.67 -16.88
C ALA A 129 3.53 -7.03 -17.07
N TYR A 130 4.56 -7.61 -16.44
CA TYR A 130 5.94 -7.17 -16.61
C TYR A 130 6.41 -7.33 -18.07
N GLU A 131 6.17 -8.50 -18.67
CA GLU A 131 6.52 -8.79 -20.06
C GLU A 131 5.79 -7.88 -21.06
N GLN A 132 4.58 -7.45 -20.72
CA GLN A 132 3.80 -6.50 -21.52
C GLN A 132 4.19 -5.04 -21.28
N GLY A 133 5.15 -4.76 -20.39
CA GLY A 133 5.65 -3.41 -20.12
C GLY A 133 4.74 -2.56 -19.23
N TYR A 134 3.86 -3.18 -18.45
CA TYR A 134 3.06 -2.46 -17.46
C TYR A 134 3.87 -2.14 -16.20
N ASP A 135 3.66 -0.96 -15.66
CA ASP A 135 4.30 -0.47 -14.43
C ASP A 135 3.35 -0.45 -13.21
N CYS A 136 2.05 -0.62 -13.44
CA CYS A 136 1.08 -0.82 -12.38
C CYS A 136 -0.05 -1.75 -12.80
N MET A 137 -0.63 -2.42 -11.81
CA MET A 137 -1.84 -3.23 -11.92
C MET A 137 -2.73 -2.93 -10.72
N VAL A 138 -3.99 -2.61 -10.95
CA VAL A 138 -4.92 -2.25 -9.88
C VAL A 138 -6.15 -3.15 -9.92
N TYR A 139 -6.73 -3.37 -8.74
CA TYR A 139 -7.94 -4.15 -8.61
C TYR A 139 -9.14 -3.42 -9.20
N GLN A 140 -9.98 -4.15 -9.92
CA GLN A 140 -11.28 -3.69 -10.40
C GLN A 140 -12.37 -4.59 -9.80
N ASP A 141 -13.39 -4.00 -9.20
CA ASP A 141 -14.50 -4.76 -8.66
C ASP A 141 -15.49 -5.23 -9.76
N SER A 142 -16.45 -6.08 -9.38
CA SER A 142 -17.46 -6.64 -10.29
C SER A 142 -18.40 -5.58 -10.90
N ARG A 143 -18.37 -4.34 -10.39
CA ARG A 143 -19.13 -3.21 -10.92
C ARG A 143 -18.30 -2.32 -11.86
N GLY A 144 -17.06 -2.74 -12.16
CA GLY A 144 -16.13 -2.01 -13.01
C GLY A 144 -15.42 -0.85 -12.31
N ARG A 145 -15.54 -0.70 -10.97
CA ARG A 145 -14.85 0.37 -10.24
C ARG A 145 -13.39 -0.01 -10.04
N ILE A 146 -12.52 0.89 -10.44
CA ILE A 146 -11.07 0.77 -10.23
C ILE A 146 -10.72 1.21 -8.80
N HIS A 147 -9.86 0.42 -8.15
CA HIS A 147 -9.34 0.67 -6.81
C HIS A 147 -7.83 0.94 -6.84
N PRO A 148 -7.40 2.19 -7.09
CA PRO A 148 -5.98 2.53 -7.24
C PRO A 148 -5.14 2.21 -5.99
N LEU A 149 -5.78 2.20 -4.82
CA LEU A 149 -5.14 1.86 -3.56
C LEU A 149 -5.35 0.39 -3.17
N CYS A 150 -5.37 -0.48 -4.19
CA CYS A 150 -5.34 -1.93 -4.05
C CYS A 150 -4.70 -2.49 -5.32
N GLY A 151 -3.37 -2.55 -5.37
CA GLY A 151 -2.67 -2.92 -6.60
C GLY A 151 -1.18 -3.16 -6.44
N LEU A 152 -0.57 -3.59 -7.52
CA LEU A 152 0.87 -3.75 -7.67
C LEU A 152 1.45 -2.54 -8.41
N TYR A 153 2.58 -2.05 -7.94
CA TYR A 153 3.29 -0.89 -8.47
C TYR A 153 4.78 -1.17 -8.58
N ARG A 154 5.44 -0.54 -9.57
CA ARG A 154 6.89 -0.63 -9.76
C ARG A 154 7.55 0.74 -9.53
N PRO A 155 8.81 0.77 -9.05
CA PRO A 155 9.56 2.01 -8.87
C PRO A 155 9.77 2.82 -10.17
N SER A 156 9.67 2.18 -11.34
CA SER A 156 9.68 2.85 -12.66
C SER A 156 8.63 3.95 -12.81
N LEU A 157 7.57 3.94 -12.01
CA LEU A 157 6.54 4.99 -11.96
C LEU A 157 7.01 6.30 -11.27
N LEU A 158 8.13 6.29 -10.58
CA LEU A 158 8.60 7.47 -9.83
C LEU A 158 8.63 8.76 -10.66
N PRO A 159 9.14 8.78 -11.92
CA PRO A 159 9.15 10.00 -12.72
C PRO A 159 7.74 10.56 -12.98
N VAL A 160 6.77 9.68 -13.23
CA VAL A 160 5.37 10.06 -13.47
C VAL A 160 4.76 10.65 -12.21
N ILE A 161 4.93 9.97 -11.06
CA ILE A 161 4.41 10.43 -9.78
C ILE A 161 5.05 11.76 -9.38
N GLN A 162 6.35 11.95 -9.59
CA GLN A 162 7.04 13.22 -9.35
C GLN A 162 6.43 14.35 -10.18
N GLN A 163 6.09 14.08 -11.44
CA GLN A 163 5.43 15.05 -12.30
C GLN A 163 4.04 15.42 -11.77
N MET A 164 3.23 14.42 -11.38
CA MET A 164 1.92 14.64 -10.77
C MET A 164 2.01 15.51 -9.49
N LEU A 165 2.95 15.17 -8.61
CA LEU A 165 3.20 15.93 -7.39
C LEU A 165 3.60 17.39 -7.68
N ARG A 166 4.46 17.61 -8.69
CA ARG A 166 4.91 18.96 -9.12
C ARG A 166 3.76 19.81 -9.63
N TYR A 167 2.85 19.21 -10.40
CA TYR A 167 1.70 19.93 -10.97
C TYR A 167 0.46 19.91 -10.05
N LYS A 168 0.58 19.35 -8.83
CA LYS A 168 -0.52 19.20 -7.87
C LYS A 168 -1.72 18.46 -8.45
N ASP A 169 -1.47 17.53 -9.35
CA ASP A 169 -2.48 16.62 -9.89
C ASP A 169 -2.55 15.35 -9.03
N TYR A 170 -3.39 15.39 -8.02
CA TYR A 170 -3.52 14.32 -7.01
C TYR A 170 -4.73 13.41 -7.24
N LYS A 171 -5.34 13.47 -8.43
CA LYS A 171 -6.56 12.70 -8.75
C LYS A 171 -6.25 11.40 -9.49
#